data_54ec4631d4282ae57d0ef34bf1d679e9
#
_entry.id   54ec4631d4282ae57d0ef34bf1d679e9
#
_cell.length_a   1.000
_cell.length_b   1.000
_cell.length_c   1.000
_cell.angle_alpha   90.00
_cell.angle_beta   90.00
_cell.angle_gamma   90.00
#
_symmetry.space_group_name_H-M   'P 1'
#
loop_
_entity.id
_entity.type
_entity.pdbx_description
1 polymer ?
#
loop_
_entity_poly.entity_id
_entity_poly.type
_entity_poly.pdbx_seq_one_letter_code
_entity_poly.pdbx_strand_id
1 'polypeptide(L)'
;MKIKLLTLLMPVFLIGLPSAWASRIKDISNFKGVRTNQLMGYGLVVGLEGTGDSTSSDVMKRSLGEALAKMGVGADPSKFQIKNVAAVMATATLPAFSKAGSKIDVLVSSIGDAKSLQGGTLLMTPLKAANQEVYAVGQGPVSMGGFQAEAPTGGSSVKTNHQTVAKLANGALVEKEVDFGLDGVKDLELALNEPDFTTASRVAITVNEFLKGKFASAEDSGSVKIKVPGIYQNKIVNMIANVESLEIQPDVTARVVLNERTGTVVMGENVRVSTVAVSHGSLSISIDQSYEVSQPNPLSKGETTVVPDTEFSVDDGKERKLVLVPTGVNIGEIIKALNAIGVTPRDLITVLQSIKAAGALQGELILI
;
A
#
# COMPACT_ATOMS: atom_id res chain seq x y z
N MET A 1 -28.82 -57.36 -42.90
CA MET A 1 -27.49 -56.80 -42.94
C MET A 1 -27.61 -55.51 -42.12
N LYS A 2 -27.23 -55.53 -40.79
CA LYS A 2 -27.36 -54.40 -39.83
C LYS A 2 -26.02 -53.74 -39.68
N ILE A 3 -25.89 -52.53 -40.18
CA ILE A 3 -24.69 -51.67 -40.05
C ILE A 3 -24.77 -50.98 -38.67
N LYS A 4 -23.84 -51.34 -37.76
CA LYS A 4 -23.64 -50.64 -36.46
C LYS A 4 -22.80 -49.38 -36.69
N LEU A 5 -23.41 -48.21 -36.49
CA LEU A 5 -22.75 -46.93 -36.48
C LEU A 5 -22.01 -46.77 -35.13
N LEU A 6 -20.69 -46.83 -35.17
CA LEU A 6 -19.81 -46.65 -34.00
C LEU A 6 -19.50 -45.16 -33.87
N THR A 7 -20.20 -44.47 -32.97
CA THR A 7 -19.92 -43.06 -32.61
C THR A 7 -18.67 -43.00 -31.73
N LEU A 8 -17.57 -42.47 -32.29
CA LEU A 8 -16.31 -42.21 -31.61
C LEU A 8 -16.46 -40.93 -30.77
N LEU A 9 -16.65 -41.08 -29.46
CA LEU A 9 -16.70 -39.97 -28.49
C LEU A 9 -15.25 -39.51 -28.22
N MET A 10 -14.84 -38.42 -28.84
CA MET A 10 -13.54 -37.79 -28.60
C MET A 10 -13.60 -36.98 -27.30
N PRO A 11 -12.80 -37.27 -26.25
CA PRO A 11 -12.78 -36.46 -25.06
C PRO A 11 -12.14 -35.12 -25.39
N VAL A 12 -12.90 -34.01 -25.27
CA VAL A 12 -12.39 -32.65 -25.29
C VAL A 12 -11.59 -32.45 -24.01
N PHE A 13 -10.28 -32.51 -24.11
CA PHE A 13 -9.36 -32.19 -23.04
C PHE A 13 -9.40 -30.65 -22.86
N LEU A 14 -10.18 -30.21 -21.90
CA LEU A 14 -10.18 -28.79 -21.47
C LEU A 14 -8.82 -28.53 -20.82
N ILE A 15 -7.86 -28.06 -21.61
CA ILE A 15 -6.59 -27.53 -21.10
C ILE A 15 -6.95 -26.27 -20.29
N GLY A 16 -6.98 -26.41 -18.97
CA GLY A 16 -7.07 -25.28 -18.06
C GLY A 16 -5.83 -24.40 -18.29
N LEU A 17 -6.02 -23.28 -18.99
CA LEU A 17 -5.01 -22.25 -19.10
C LEU A 17 -4.67 -21.79 -17.68
N PRO A 18 -3.40 -21.77 -17.27
CA PRO A 18 -3.01 -21.21 -16.00
C PRO A 18 -3.53 -19.77 -15.98
N SER A 19 -4.32 -19.43 -14.97
CA SER A 19 -4.72 -18.04 -14.73
C SER A 19 -3.44 -17.24 -14.51
N ALA A 20 -2.96 -16.57 -15.54
CA ALA A 20 -1.90 -15.60 -15.39
C ALA A 20 -2.38 -14.58 -14.34
N TRP A 21 -1.55 -14.31 -13.36
CA TRP A 21 -1.84 -13.33 -12.30
C TRP A 21 -1.83 -11.94 -12.94
N ALA A 22 -2.95 -11.59 -13.56
CA ALA A 22 -3.15 -10.30 -14.18
C ALA A 22 -3.67 -9.32 -13.12
N SER A 23 -3.01 -8.18 -13.01
CA SER A 23 -3.44 -7.05 -12.17
C SER A 23 -4.11 -6.02 -13.04
N ARG A 24 -5.15 -5.37 -12.54
CA ARG A 24 -5.78 -4.25 -13.27
C ARG A 24 -4.89 -3.03 -13.19
N ILE A 25 -4.92 -2.21 -14.25
CA ILE A 25 -4.14 -0.97 -14.31
C ILE A 25 -4.41 -0.10 -13.07
N LYS A 26 -5.64 0.01 -12.59
CA LYS A 26 -5.99 0.79 -11.39
C LYS A 26 -5.37 0.30 -10.09
N ASP A 27 -4.98 -0.98 -10.02
CA ASP A 27 -4.39 -1.55 -8.80
C ASP A 27 -2.88 -1.25 -8.70
N ILE A 28 -2.25 -0.91 -9.83
CA ILE A 28 -0.80 -0.67 -9.96
C ILE A 28 -0.45 0.76 -10.34
N SER A 29 -1.44 1.62 -10.60
CA SER A 29 -1.20 2.98 -11.08
C SER A 29 -2.32 3.94 -10.68
N ASN A 30 -2.02 5.24 -10.77
CA ASN A 30 -2.97 6.32 -10.53
C ASN A 30 -2.85 7.38 -11.63
N PHE A 31 -3.96 8.04 -11.97
CA PHE A 31 -3.90 9.18 -12.88
C PHE A 31 -3.27 10.39 -12.16
N LYS A 32 -2.30 11.01 -12.81
CA LYS A 32 -1.63 12.22 -12.29
C LYS A 32 -2.63 13.36 -12.11
N GLY A 33 -2.51 14.06 -10.99
CA GLY A 33 -3.44 15.11 -10.61
C GLY A 33 -4.59 14.61 -9.73
N VAL A 34 -4.98 13.34 -9.81
CA VAL A 34 -6.01 12.77 -8.95
C VAL A 34 -5.38 12.37 -7.61
N ARG A 35 -5.54 13.23 -6.61
CA ARG A 35 -4.99 12.99 -5.27
C ARG A 35 -5.93 13.47 -4.17
N THR A 36 -5.81 12.90 -3.02
CA THR A 36 -6.42 13.44 -1.80
C THR A 36 -5.67 14.68 -1.34
N ASN A 37 -6.38 15.68 -0.83
CA ASN A 37 -5.77 16.87 -0.26
C ASN A 37 -5.94 16.88 1.26
N GLN A 38 -4.87 17.21 1.97
CA GLN A 38 -4.91 17.36 3.42
C GLN A 38 -5.41 18.76 3.76
N LEU A 39 -6.42 18.81 4.63
CA LEU A 39 -6.97 20.06 5.14
C LEU A 39 -6.63 20.18 6.62
N MET A 40 -6.37 21.41 7.07
CA MET A 40 -6.15 21.72 8.47
C MET A 40 -6.86 23.01 8.86
N GLY A 41 -7.26 23.10 10.12
CA GLY A 41 -7.88 24.28 10.68
C GLY A 41 -7.63 24.37 12.18
N TYR A 42 -7.56 25.61 12.67
CA TYR A 42 -7.55 25.88 14.09
C TYR A 42 -8.99 26.08 14.54
N GLY A 43 -9.40 25.39 15.60
CA GLY A 43 -10.75 25.43 16.14
C GLY A 43 -10.81 25.40 17.65
N LEU A 44 -12.02 25.51 18.18
CA LEU A 44 -12.32 25.40 19.58
C LEU A 44 -13.33 24.28 19.81
N VAL A 45 -13.06 23.44 20.81
CA VAL A 45 -14.02 22.47 21.33
C VAL A 45 -14.58 23.01 22.63
N VAL A 46 -15.90 23.09 22.73
CA VAL A 46 -16.64 23.60 23.90
C VAL A 46 -17.48 22.50 24.55
N GLY A 47 -17.93 22.72 25.76
CA GLY A 47 -18.76 21.77 26.50
C GLY A 47 -17.97 20.69 27.24
N LEU A 48 -16.67 20.94 27.47
CA LEU A 48 -15.80 20.05 28.25
C LEU A 48 -16.02 20.28 29.75
N GLU A 49 -16.46 19.25 30.46
CA GLU A 49 -16.77 19.31 31.89
C GLU A 49 -15.50 19.45 32.75
N GLY A 50 -14.90 20.66 32.76
CA GLY A 50 -13.67 20.96 33.50
C GLY A 50 -12.40 20.31 32.98
N THR A 51 -12.46 19.60 31.84
CA THR A 51 -11.31 18.90 31.24
C THR A 51 -10.63 19.67 30.11
N GLY A 52 -11.11 20.88 29.81
CA GLY A 52 -10.53 21.79 28.81
C GLY A 52 -9.19 22.38 29.24
N ASP A 53 -8.74 23.37 28.48
CA ASP A 53 -7.48 24.05 28.73
C ASP A 53 -7.48 24.87 30.03
N SER A 54 -6.29 25.10 30.61
CA SER A 54 -6.17 25.89 31.83
C SER A 54 -6.42 27.37 31.58
N THR A 55 -6.85 28.07 32.65
CA THR A 55 -7.15 29.49 32.61
C THR A 55 -5.91 30.40 32.41
N SER A 56 -4.72 29.85 32.45
CA SER A 56 -3.46 30.57 32.26
C SER A 56 -3.08 30.79 30.78
N SER A 57 -3.79 30.20 29.83
CA SER A 57 -3.49 30.33 28.41
C SER A 57 -4.06 31.63 27.82
N ASP A 58 -3.22 32.65 27.67
CA ASP A 58 -3.61 33.92 27.03
C ASP A 58 -3.98 33.77 25.56
N VAL A 59 -3.39 32.76 24.88
CA VAL A 59 -3.70 32.43 23.49
C VAL A 59 -5.15 31.93 23.39
N MET A 60 -5.58 31.06 24.32
CA MET A 60 -6.93 30.57 24.37
C MET A 60 -7.96 31.67 24.61
N LYS A 61 -7.69 32.60 25.60
CA LYS A 61 -8.57 33.71 25.89
C LYS A 61 -8.79 34.61 24.68
N ARG A 62 -7.71 34.91 23.96
CA ARG A 62 -7.78 35.69 22.72
C ARG A 62 -8.57 35.01 21.65
N SER A 63 -8.29 33.71 21.38
CA SER A 63 -8.98 32.93 20.37
C SER A 63 -10.49 32.79 20.65
N LEU A 64 -10.86 32.59 21.93
CA LEU A 64 -12.26 32.52 22.32
C LEU A 64 -12.94 33.89 22.12
N GLY A 65 -12.27 35.00 22.51
CA GLY A 65 -12.76 36.35 22.29
C GLY A 65 -12.99 36.66 20.81
N GLU A 66 -12.04 36.29 19.94
CA GLU A 66 -12.17 36.46 18.49
C GLU A 66 -13.31 35.60 17.89
N ALA A 67 -13.47 34.37 18.38
CA ALA A 67 -14.56 33.52 17.94
C ALA A 67 -15.94 34.10 18.31
N LEU A 68 -16.09 34.59 19.56
CA LEU A 68 -17.32 35.20 20.02
C LEU A 68 -17.61 36.53 19.30
N ALA A 69 -16.57 37.35 19.07
CA ALA A 69 -16.72 38.59 18.29
C ALA A 69 -17.21 38.33 16.86
N LYS A 70 -16.71 37.28 16.20
CA LYS A 70 -17.18 36.84 14.86
C LYS A 70 -18.64 36.38 14.88
N MET A 71 -19.15 35.87 16.02
CA MET A 71 -20.56 35.52 16.21
C MET A 71 -21.44 36.70 16.63
N GLY A 72 -20.88 37.92 16.72
CA GLY A 72 -21.60 39.12 17.11
C GLY A 72 -21.75 39.28 18.64
N VAL A 73 -21.06 38.47 19.43
CA VAL A 73 -21.10 38.51 20.88
C VAL A 73 -19.89 39.30 21.39
N GLY A 74 -20.08 40.55 21.77
CA GLY A 74 -19.07 41.36 22.42
C GLY A 74 -18.92 40.94 23.89
N ALA A 75 -18.02 40.04 24.19
CA ALA A 75 -17.77 39.55 25.54
C ALA A 75 -16.31 39.76 25.95
N ASP A 76 -16.09 40.11 27.21
CA ASP A 76 -14.75 40.24 27.76
C ASP A 76 -14.14 38.85 28.03
N PRO A 77 -13.10 38.43 27.26
CA PRO A 77 -12.53 37.09 27.38
C PRO A 77 -11.95 36.81 28.79
N SER A 78 -11.64 37.82 29.58
CA SER A 78 -11.10 37.68 30.94
C SER A 78 -12.09 37.10 31.94
N LYS A 79 -13.39 37.17 31.63
CA LYS A 79 -14.49 36.74 32.52
C LYS A 79 -14.93 35.30 32.29
N PHE A 80 -14.38 34.63 31.29
CA PHE A 80 -14.77 33.25 31.01
C PHE A 80 -13.97 32.22 31.82
N GLN A 81 -14.65 31.19 32.29
CA GLN A 81 -14.01 30.00 32.83
C GLN A 81 -13.64 29.07 31.65
N ILE A 82 -12.38 29.09 31.27
CA ILE A 82 -11.86 28.40 30.08
C ILE A 82 -11.82 26.88 30.25
N LYS A 83 -11.95 26.37 31.48
CA LYS A 83 -11.90 24.93 31.78
C LYS A 83 -12.87 24.04 30.94
N ASN A 84 -13.89 24.66 30.36
CA ASN A 84 -14.86 23.95 29.49
C ASN A 84 -14.57 24.12 27.99
N VAL A 85 -13.43 24.69 27.65
CA VAL A 85 -13.02 24.97 26.25
C VAL A 85 -11.62 24.45 26.02
N ALA A 86 -11.34 23.89 24.86
CA ALA A 86 -10.02 23.46 24.43
C ALA A 86 -9.67 24.01 23.04
N ALA A 87 -8.43 24.48 22.88
CA ALA A 87 -7.87 24.79 21.57
C ALA A 87 -7.48 23.52 20.85
N VAL A 88 -7.89 23.39 19.61
CA VAL A 88 -7.68 22.17 18.85
C VAL A 88 -7.20 22.45 17.43
N MET A 89 -6.40 21.53 16.92
CA MET A 89 -6.14 21.37 15.50
C MET A 89 -7.14 20.37 14.92
N ALA A 90 -7.90 20.82 13.95
CA ALA A 90 -8.79 19.99 13.17
C ALA A 90 -8.10 19.62 11.85
N THR A 91 -8.02 18.33 11.54
CA THR A 91 -7.45 17.82 10.29
C THR A 91 -8.47 16.95 9.57
N ALA A 92 -8.50 17.04 8.25
CA ALA A 92 -9.37 16.22 7.42
C ALA A 92 -8.67 15.87 6.11
N THR A 93 -9.04 14.74 5.54
CA THR A 93 -8.59 14.34 4.21
C THR A 93 -9.74 14.60 3.24
N LEU A 94 -9.53 15.52 2.30
CA LEU A 94 -10.48 15.78 1.21
C LEU A 94 -10.23 14.78 0.09
N PRO A 95 -11.15 13.84 -0.17
CA PRO A 95 -11.03 12.92 -1.29
C PRO A 95 -11.02 13.65 -2.63
N ALA A 96 -10.38 13.05 -3.62
CA ALA A 96 -10.48 13.53 -4.98
C ALA A 96 -11.94 13.56 -5.45
N PHE A 97 -12.29 14.56 -6.27
CA PHE A 97 -13.64 14.75 -6.82
C PHE A 97 -14.77 14.92 -5.80
N SER A 98 -14.46 15.26 -4.55
CA SER A 98 -15.48 15.59 -3.57
C SER A 98 -16.27 16.80 -4.02
N LYS A 99 -17.61 16.67 -4.06
CA LYS A 99 -18.51 17.75 -4.47
C LYS A 99 -18.87 18.64 -3.30
N ALA A 100 -19.14 19.92 -3.57
CA ALA A 100 -19.71 20.83 -2.57
C ALA A 100 -20.96 20.20 -1.97
N GLY A 101 -21.12 20.30 -0.64
CA GLY A 101 -22.18 19.64 0.11
C GLY A 101 -21.89 18.20 0.55
N SER A 102 -20.78 17.57 0.10
CA SER A 102 -20.39 16.27 0.63
C SER A 102 -19.78 16.39 2.03
N LYS A 103 -19.91 15.32 2.81
CA LYS A 103 -19.43 15.27 4.20
C LYS A 103 -18.15 14.44 4.29
N ILE A 104 -17.21 14.93 5.09
CA ILE A 104 -15.92 14.26 5.35
C ILE A 104 -15.67 14.14 6.85
N ASP A 105 -14.89 13.16 7.23
CA ASP A 105 -14.46 12.94 8.60
C ASP A 105 -13.41 13.98 9.02
N VAL A 106 -13.46 14.39 10.28
CA VAL A 106 -12.48 15.30 10.86
C VAL A 106 -11.84 14.65 12.08
N LEU A 107 -10.53 14.73 12.17
CA LEU A 107 -9.78 14.39 13.36
C LEU A 107 -9.45 15.68 14.10
N VAL A 108 -9.73 15.71 15.41
CA VAL A 108 -9.53 16.86 16.28
C VAL A 108 -8.52 16.50 17.36
N SER A 109 -7.45 17.26 17.46
CA SER A 109 -6.38 17.05 18.43
C SER A 109 -6.17 18.29 19.26
N SER A 110 -6.11 18.17 20.60
CA SER A 110 -5.82 19.29 21.49
C SER A 110 -4.41 19.83 21.24
N ILE A 111 -4.29 21.16 21.19
CA ILE A 111 -3.00 21.87 21.09
C ILE A 111 -2.56 22.39 22.47
N GLY A 112 -3.53 22.64 23.35
CA GLY A 112 -3.30 23.14 24.68
C GLY A 112 -3.02 22.07 25.72
N ASP A 113 -3.38 22.34 26.95
CA ASP A 113 -3.21 21.46 28.11
C ASP A 113 -4.51 20.77 28.55
N ALA A 114 -5.49 20.68 27.66
CA ALA A 114 -6.75 19.98 27.90
C ALA A 114 -6.49 18.50 28.25
N LYS A 115 -7.17 18.03 29.27
CA LYS A 115 -7.06 16.65 29.77
C LYS A 115 -7.87 15.66 28.96
N SER A 116 -9.03 16.10 28.45
CA SER A 116 -9.94 15.27 27.65
C SER A 116 -10.83 16.14 26.77
N LEU A 117 -11.15 15.65 25.58
CA LEU A 117 -12.11 16.24 24.65
C LEU A 117 -13.49 15.55 24.72
N GLN A 118 -13.68 14.65 25.67
CA GLN A 118 -14.90 13.85 25.79
C GLN A 118 -16.14 14.73 26.02
N GLY A 119 -17.23 14.42 25.29
CA GLY A 119 -18.50 15.15 25.40
C GLY A 119 -18.49 16.54 24.77
N GLY A 120 -17.35 16.99 24.25
CA GLY A 120 -17.23 18.30 23.65
C GLY A 120 -17.87 18.42 22.27
N THR A 121 -18.03 19.67 21.83
CA THR A 121 -18.52 20.02 20.50
C THR A 121 -17.52 20.96 19.82
N LEU A 122 -17.07 20.61 18.61
CA LEU A 122 -16.26 21.48 17.78
C LEU A 122 -17.11 22.63 17.26
N LEU A 123 -16.70 23.86 17.53
CA LEU A 123 -17.28 25.06 16.92
C LEU A 123 -16.92 25.12 15.44
N MET A 124 -17.70 25.91 14.68
CA MET A 124 -17.50 26.13 13.25
C MET A 124 -16.04 26.48 12.95
N THR A 125 -15.34 25.57 12.27
CA THR A 125 -13.91 25.63 12.04
C THR A 125 -13.64 25.52 10.55
N PRO A 126 -13.08 26.57 9.91
CA PRO A 126 -12.68 26.51 8.52
C PRO A 126 -11.44 25.61 8.36
N LEU A 127 -11.54 24.65 7.45
CA LEU A 127 -10.46 23.73 7.10
C LEU A 127 -9.82 24.19 5.78
N LYS A 128 -8.52 24.51 5.85
CA LYS A 128 -7.74 25.07 4.76
C LYS A 128 -6.76 24.05 4.19
N ALA A 129 -6.53 24.12 2.88
CA ALA A 129 -5.45 23.40 2.24
C ALA A 129 -4.12 24.20 2.31
N ALA A 130 -3.05 23.64 1.75
CA ALA A 130 -1.72 24.27 1.75
C ALA A 130 -1.69 25.65 1.06
N ASN A 131 -2.62 25.91 0.12
CA ASN A 131 -2.79 27.22 -0.54
C ASN A 131 -3.53 28.26 0.32
N GLN A 132 -3.82 27.97 1.59
CA GLN A 132 -4.55 28.80 2.55
C GLN A 132 -6.04 29.05 2.19
N GLU A 133 -6.57 28.44 1.16
CA GLU A 133 -7.99 28.52 0.83
C GLU A 133 -8.80 27.54 1.67
N VAL A 134 -10.03 27.94 2.02
CA VAL A 134 -10.98 27.09 2.75
C VAL A 134 -11.69 26.17 1.77
N TYR A 135 -11.61 24.87 2.01
CA TYR A 135 -12.27 23.83 1.20
C TYR A 135 -13.43 23.13 1.94
N ALA A 136 -13.38 23.13 3.27
CA ALA A 136 -14.44 22.53 4.07
C ALA A 136 -14.62 23.30 5.40
N VAL A 137 -15.77 23.11 6.03
CA VAL A 137 -16.07 23.68 7.33
C VAL A 137 -16.50 22.55 8.26
N GLY A 138 -15.77 22.40 9.37
CA GLY A 138 -16.02 21.38 10.39
C GLY A 138 -16.83 21.93 11.55
N GLN A 139 -17.87 21.18 11.98
CA GLN A 139 -18.65 21.49 13.17
C GLN A 139 -19.37 20.25 13.67
N GLY A 140 -19.49 20.09 14.98
CA GLY A 140 -20.30 19.01 15.54
C GLY A 140 -19.72 18.37 16.79
N PRO A 141 -20.45 17.39 17.36
CA PRO A 141 -20.00 16.70 18.56
C PRO A 141 -18.78 15.82 18.25
N VAL A 142 -17.79 15.88 19.13
CA VAL A 142 -16.60 15.04 19.03
C VAL A 142 -16.86 13.69 19.70
N SER A 143 -16.43 12.63 19.03
CA SER A 143 -16.50 11.27 19.52
C SER A 143 -15.11 10.72 19.78
N MET A 144 -14.88 10.18 20.97
CA MET A 144 -13.64 9.49 21.30
C MET A 144 -13.83 7.98 21.17
N GLY A 145 -12.91 7.30 20.53
CA GLY A 145 -12.88 5.84 20.51
C GLY A 145 -12.33 5.30 21.83
N GLY A 146 -13.15 4.65 22.62
CA GLY A 146 -12.77 4.03 23.88
C GLY A 146 -13.60 4.50 25.07
N PHE A 147 -13.66 3.67 26.11
CA PHE A 147 -14.30 4.03 27.36
C PHE A 147 -13.27 4.06 28.49
N GLN A 148 -13.50 4.91 29.46
CA GLN A 148 -12.72 5.00 30.69
C GLN A 148 -13.49 4.29 31.80
N ALA A 149 -12.89 3.30 32.44
CA ALA A 149 -13.37 2.74 33.68
C ALA A 149 -12.50 3.30 34.82
N GLU A 150 -13.05 4.21 35.62
CA GLU A 150 -12.47 4.56 36.92
C GLU A 150 -12.97 3.56 37.97
N ALA A 151 -12.03 2.90 38.64
CA ALA A 151 -12.37 2.11 39.81
C ALA A 151 -12.62 3.06 40.99
N PRO A 152 -13.75 2.95 41.73
CA PRO A 152 -14.11 3.89 42.80
C PRO A 152 -13.21 3.84 44.04
N THR A 153 -12.26 2.92 44.12
CA THR A 153 -11.39 2.71 45.31
C THR A 153 -9.96 2.45 44.90
N GLY A 154 -9.11 3.46 45.09
CA GLY A 154 -7.68 3.31 45.39
C GLY A 154 -6.80 2.60 44.35
N GLY A 155 -6.21 3.34 43.43
CA GLY A 155 -4.83 3.05 43.07
C GLY A 155 -4.55 2.28 41.81
N SER A 156 -5.33 2.36 40.73
CA SER A 156 -4.82 2.05 39.37
C SER A 156 -5.77 2.58 38.30
N SER A 157 -5.44 3.68 37.68
CA SER A 157 -6.14 4.15 36.48
C SER A 157 -5.58 3.44 35.26
N VAL A 158 -6.35 2.56 34.66
CA VAL A 158 -6.01 1.99 33.34
C VAL A 158 -6.42 3.01 32.27
N LYS A 159 -5.48 3.80 31.78
CA LYS A 159 -5.70 4.69 30.64
C LYS A 159 -5.60 3.86 29.35
N THR A 160 -6.73 3.62 28.70
CA THR A 160 -6.74 2.79 27.49
C THR A 160 -6.87 3.59 26.19
N ASN A 161 -6.84 4.92 26.17
CA ASN A 161 -6.79 5.71 24.92
C ASN A 161 -6.33 7.14 25.14
N HIS A 162 -5.85 7.77 24.06
CA HIS A 162 -5.48 9.19 24.05
C HIS A 162 -6.74 10.04 24.13
N GLN A 163 -6.98 10.65 25.30
CA GLN A 163 -8.16 11.46 25.57
C GLN A 163 -8.13 12.86 24.91
N THR A 164 -7.00 13.22 24.35
CA THR A 164 -6.75 14.52 23.71
C THR A 164 -6.97 14.50 22.20
N VAL A 165 -7.39 13.33 21.63
CA VAL A 165 -7.71 13.17 20.22
C VAL A 165 -9.11 12.61 20.09
N ALA A 166 -9.92 13.23 19.24
CA ALA A 166 -11.29 12.84 18.99
C ALA A 166 -11.62 12.90 17.48
N LYS A 167 -12.61 12.11 17.07
CA LYS A 167 -13.08 12.05 15.68
C LYS A 167 -14.49 12.63 15.58
N LEU A 168 -14.71 13.42 14.53
CA LEU A 168 -16.06 13.80 14.08
C LEU A 168 -16.35 13.00 12.80
N ALA A 169 -17.19 12.00 12.90
CA ALA A 169 -17.66 11.29 11.73
C ALA A 169 -18.60 12.17 10.91
N ASN A 170 -18.31 12.33 9.62
CA ASN A 170 -19.04 13.24 8.74
C ASN A 170 -19.16 14.69 9.27
N GLY A 171 -18.16 15.13 10.04
CA GLY A 171 -18.20 16.36 10.80
C GLY A 171 -17.80 17.61 10.03
N ALA A 172 -17.32 17.50 8.80
CA ALA A 172 -17.09 18.68 7.96
C ALA A 172 -17.87 18.59 6.65
N LEU A 173 -18.40 19.74 6.25
CA LEU A 173 -19.07 19.95 4.98
C LEU A 173 -18.07 20.54 3.97
N VAL A 174 -17.97 19.97 2.80
CA VAL A 174 -17.16 20.50 1.70
C VAL A 174 -17.86 21.72 1.10
N GLU A 175 -17.18 22.86 1.09
CA GLU A 175 -17.70 24.12 0.57
C GLU A 175 -17.17 24.42 -0.84
N LYS A 176 -15.92 24.00 -1.12
CA LYS A 176 -15.26 24.23 -2.40
C LYS A 176 -14.72 22.93 -2.98
N GLU A 177 -15.03 22.69 -4.24
CA GLU A 177 -14.48 21.54 -4.98
C GLU A 177 -13.03 21.81 -5.39
N VAL A 178 -12.25 20.74 -5.51
CA VAL A 178 -10.94 20.80 -6.15
C VAL A 178 -11.15 20.52 -7.64
N ASP A 179 -10.79 21.48 -8.46
CA ASP A 179 -10.83 21.27 -9.91
C ASP A 179 -9.62 20.44 -10.35
N PHE A 180 -9.89 19.27 -10.89
CA PHE A 180 -8.88 18.37 -11.47
C PHE A 180 -8.67 18.60 -12.96
N GLY A 181 -9.37 19.59 -13.55
CA GLY A 181 -9.18 20.01 -14.92
C GLY A 181 -9.41 18.89 -15.94
N LEU A 182 -10.36 17.97 -15.69
CA LEU A 182 -10.67 16.88 -16.63
C LEU A 182 -11.42 17.35 -17.88
N ASP A 183 -12.05 18.51 -17.82
CA ASP A 183 -12.79 19.05 -18.97
C ASP A 183 -11.82 19.60 -20.01
N GLY A 184 -11.90 19.06 -21.23
CA GLY A 184 -11.07 19.49 -22.35
C GLY A 184 -9.63 19.00 -22.33
N VAL A 185 -9.28 18.07 -21.43
CA VAL A 185 -7.96 17.46 -21.37
C VAL A 185 -7.66 16.69 -22.65
N LYS A 186 -6.52 16.99 -23.25
CA LYS A 186 -6.01 16.30 -24.44
C LYS A 186 -5.08 15.14 -24.14
N ASP A 187 -4.35 15.25 -23.03
CA ASP A 187 -3.37 14.28 -22.59
C ASP A 187 -3.64 13.89 -21.13
N LEU A 188 -3.71 12.60 -20.85
CA LEU A 188 -3.76 12.03 -19.53
C LEU A 188 -2.38 11.43 -19.20
N GLU A 189 -1.96 11.52 -17.97
CA GLU A 189 -0.72 10.90 -17.50
C GLU A 189 -1.05 9.89 -16.40
N LEU A 190 -0.62 8.66 -16.61
CA LEU A 190 -0.79 7.57 -15.68
C LEU A 190 0.55 7.35 -14.96
N ALA A 191 0.55 7.47 -13.64
CA ALA A 191 1.72 7.27 -12.81
C ALA A 191 1.67 5.87 -12.18
N LEU A 192 2.71 5.07 -12.38
CA LEU A 192 2.85 3.76 -11.77
C LEU A 192 3.19 3.90 -10.28
N ASN A 193 2.61 3.05 -9.44
CA ASN A 193 2.90 3.02 -8.00
C ASN A 193 4.34 2.54 -7.72
N GLU A 194 4.82 1.56 -8.51
CA GLU A 194 6.20 1.09 -8.51
C GLU A 194 6.79 1.34 -9.91
N PRO A 195 7.80 2.23 -10.04
CA PRO A 195 8.40 2.55 -11.33
C PRO A 195 9.16 1.34 -11.91
N ASP A 196 8.74 0.89 -13.11
CA ASP A 196 9.40 -0.17 -13.85
C ASP A 196 9.21 0.01 -15.37
N PHE A 197 10.30 -0.03 -16.14
CA PHE A 197 10.28 0.20 -17.58
C PHE A 197 9.48 -0.86 -18.35
N THR A 198 9.56 -2.11 -17.93
CA THR A 198 8.85 -3.23 -18.56
C THR A 198 7.34 -3.09 -18.34
N THR A 199 6.94 -2.80 -17.11
CA THR A 199 5.55 -2.56 -16.74
C THR A 199 4.98 -1.34 -17.46
N ALA A 200 5.72 -0.22 -17.49
CA ALA A 200 5.31 0.99 -18.21
C ALA A 200 5.08 0.72 -19.72
N SER A 201 5.98 -0.04 -20.33
CA SER A 201 5.87 -0.45 -21.74
C SER A 201 4.65 -1.36 -21.97
N ARG A 202 4.43 -2.35 -21.09
CA ARG A 202 3.26 -3.25 -21.17
C ARG A 202 1.95 -2.49 -21.04
N VAL A 203 1.86 -1.54 -20.08
CA VAL A 203 0.69 -0.65 -19.94
C VAL A 203 0.44 0.12 -21.23
N ALA A 204 1.47 0.75 -21.81
CA ALA A 204 1.32 1.51 -23.04
C ALA A 204 0.84 0.64 -24.21
N ILE A 205 1.35 -0.60 -24.34
CA ILE A 205 0.92 -1.54 -25.37
C ILE A 205 -0.54 -1.91 -25.18
N THR A 206 -0.94 -2.34 -23.96
CA THR A 206 -2.32 -2.77 -23.66
C THR A 206 -3.34 -1.64 -23.88
N VAL A 207 -2.98 -0.41 -23.47
CA VAL A 207 -3.83 0.77 -23.72
C VAL A 207 -3.95 1.05 -25.23
N ASN A 208 -2.86 0.93 -25.99
CA ASN A 208 -2.87 1.11 -27.44
C ASN A 208 -3.72 0.05 -28.17
N GLU A 209 -3.68 -1.19 -27.74
CA GLU A 209 -4.52 -2.28 -28.24
C GLU A 209 -6.00 -1.99 -27.99
N PHE A 210 -6.34 -1.58 -26.76
CA PHE A 210 -7.71 -1.20 -26.41
C PHE A 210 -8.22 -0.02 -27.24
N LEU A 211 -7.43 1.05 -27.37
CA LEU A 211 -7.80 2.25 -28.14
C LEU A 211 -7.66 2.08 -29.64
N LYS A 212 -7.14 0.95 -30.11
CA LYS A 212 -6.91 0.62 -31.53
C LYS A 212 -6.07 1.66 -32.25
N GLY A 213 -5.00 2.16 -31.60
CA GLY A 213 -4.12 3.18 -32.17
C GLY A 213 -2.93 3.51 -31.27
N LYS A 214 -2.05 4.38 -31.72
CA LYS A 214 -0.86 4.84 -30.98
C LYS A 214 -1.21 6.06 -30.10
N PHE A 215 -1.97 5.87 -29.06
CA PHE A 215 -2.40 6.91 -28.14
C PHE A 215 -1.62 6.92 -26.82
N ALA A 216 -1.06 5.78 -26.42
CA ALA A 216 -0.27 5.66 -25.20
C ALA A 216 1.22 5.47 -25.50
N SER A 217 2.07 6.13 -24.72
CA SER A 217 3.53 6.01 -24.76
C SER A 217 4.11 6.08 -23.36
N ALA A 218 5.01 5.16 -23.00
CA ALA A 218 5.80 5.27 -21.79
C ALA A 218 6.80 6.42 -21.97
N GLU A 219 6.81 7.39 -21.05
CA GLU A 219 7.77 8.50 -21.06
C GLU A 219 9.00 8.15 -20.22
N ASP A 220 8.79 7.46 -19.11
CA ASP A 220 9.83 6.93 -18.23
C ASP A 220 9.37 5.63 -17.55
N SER A 221 10.12 5.16 -16.54
CA SER A 221 9.76 3.94 -15.79
C SER A 221 8.51 4.07 -14.93
N GLY A 222 8.11 5.29 -14.57
CA GLY A 222 7.00 5.56 -13.65
C GLY A 222 5.81 6.22 -14.32
N SER A 223 5.91 6.66 -15.59
CA SER A 223 4.85 7.44 -16.23
C SER A 223 4.52 6.96 -17.64
N VAL A 224 3.22 6.91 -17.90
CA VAL A 224 2.65 6.58 -19.23
C VAL A 224 1.72 7.72 -19.65
N LYS A 225 2.07 8.37 -20.73
CA LYS A 225 1.24 9.41 -21.32
C LYS A 225 0.21 8.82 -22.28
N ILE A 226 -1.03 9.24 -22.14
CA ILE A 226 -2.17 8.77 -22.93
C ILE A 226 -2.83 9.97 -23.60
N LYS A 227 -2.79 10.06 -24.92
CA LYS A 227 -3.52 11.06 -25.70
C LYS A 227 -4.99 10.68 -25.78
N VAL A 228 -5.87 11.61 -25.48
CA VAL A 228 -7.32 11.38 -25.52
C VAL A 228 -7.80 11.36 -26.98
N PRO A 229 -8.30 10.22 -27.50
CA PRO A 229 -8.87 10.17 -28.84
C PRO A 229 -10.10 11.06 -28.94
N GLY A 230 -10.37 11.62 -30.14
CA GLY A 230 -11.51 12.52 -30.38
C GLY A 230 -12.88 11.94 -29.97
N ILE A 231 -13.03 10.61 -30.05
CA ILE A 231 -14.27 9.90 -29.65
C ILE A 231 -14.54 9.96 -28.14
N TYR A 232 -13.49 10.23 -27.32
CA TYR A 232 -13.57 10.30 -25.86
C TYR A 232 -13.50 11.72 -25.30
N GLN A 233 -13.34 12.78 -26.12
CA GLN A 233 -13.19 14.16 -25.64
C GLN A 233 -14.30 14.62 -24.69
N ASN A 234 -15.54 14.16 -24.90
CA ASN A 234 -16.69 14.45 -24.02
C ASN A 234 -17.06 13.27 -23.10
N LYS A 235 -16.23 12.24 -23.04
CA LYS A 235 -16.47 10.99 -22.28
C LYS A 235 -15.20 10.52 -21.58
N ILE A 236 -14.41 11.45 -21.07
CA ILE A 236 -13.11 11.16 -20.42
C ILE A 236 -13.26 10.18 -19.28
N VAL A 237 -14.27 10.33 -18.43
CA VAL A 237 -14.54 9.41 -17.30
C VAL A 237 -14.75 7.98 -17.78
N ASN A 238 -15.49 7.78 -18.89
CA ASN A 238 -15.67 6.44 -19.43
C ASN A 238 -14.36 5.86 -20.00
N MET A 239 -13.53 6.70 -20.62
CA MET A 239 -12.22 6.29 -21.10
C MET A 239 -11.32 5.85 -19.91
N ILE A 240 -11.25 6.67 -18.87
CA ILE A 240 -10.49 6.37 -17.65
C ILE A 240 -10.97 5.04 -17.05
N ALA A 241 -12.26 4.86 -16.84
CA ALA A 241 -12.84 3.64 -16.27
C ALA A 241 -12.50 2.38 -17.10
N ASN A 242 -12.55 2.49 -18.43
CA ASN A 242 -12.17 1.40 -19.30
C ASN A 242 -10.66 1.10 -19.22
N VAL A 243 -9.80 2.12 -19.25
CA VAL A 243 -8.34 1.96 -19.11
C VAL A 243 -7.98 1.36 -17.76
N GLU A 244 -8.60 1.84 -16.68
CA GLU A 244 -8.39 1.30 -15.32
C GLU A 244 -8.76 -0.17 -15.17
N SER A 245 -9.72 -0.64 -15.95
CA SER A 245 -10.20 -2.02 -15.92
C SER A 245 -9.35 -3.00 -16.73
N LEU A 246 -8.42 -2.51 -17.57
CA LEU A 246 -7.54 -3.36 -18.37
C LEU A 246 -6.62 -4.17 -17.48
N GLU A 247 -6.45 -5.42 -17.83
CA GLU A 247 -5.58 -6.36 -17.12
C GLU A 247 -4.20 -6.41 -17.76
N ILE A 248 -3.17 -6.34 -16.96
CA ILE A 248 -1.78 -6.51 -17.37
C ILE A 248 -1.03 -7.40 -16.38
N GLN A 249 0.07 -7.97 -16.83
CA GLN A 249 1.01 -8.68 -15.98
C GLN A 249 2.17 -7.73 -15.64
N PRO A 250 2.22 -7.13 -14.44
CA PRO A 250 3.32 -6.27 -14.04
C PRO A 250 4.61 -7.09 -13.91
N ASP A 251 5.74 -6.46 -14.14
CA ASP A 251 7.03 -7.04 -13.82
C ASP A 251 7.32 -6.82 -12.33
N VAL A 252 7.51 -7.92 -11.62
CA VAL A 252 7.73 -7.88 -10.17
C VAL A 252 9.19 -8.12 -9.89
N THR A 253 9.85 -7.15 -9.24
CA THR A 253 11.23 -7.28 -8.81
C THR A 253 11.39 -8.47 -7.87
N ALA A 254 12.38 -9.32 -8.12
CA ALA A 254 12.70 -10.43 -7.23
C ALA A 254 13.14 -9.90 -5.86
N ARG A 255 12.33 -10.16 -4.81
CA ARG A 255 12.60 -9.67 -3.44
C ARG A 255 12.50 -10.79 -2.43
N VAL A 256 13.39 -10.73 -1.44
CA VAL A 256 13.34 -11.55 -0.21
C VAL A 256 13.21 -10.61 0.97
N VAL A 257 12.17 -10.76 1.75
CA VAL A 257 11.91 -9.96 2.95
C VAL A 257 12.13 -10.84 4.19
N LEU A 258 12.99 -10.39 5.07
CA LEU A 258 13.37 -11.09 6.31
C LEU A 258 12.93 -10.25 7.51
N ASN A 259 12.21 -10.88 8.43
CA ASN A 259 11.94 -10.30 9.75
C ASN A 259 12.81 -10.97 10.81
N GLU A 260 13.82 -10.24 11.32
CA GLU A 260 14.76 -10.79 12.30
C GLU A 260 14.09 -11.10 13.65
N ARG A 261 13.07 -10.36 14.03
CA ARG A 261 12.40 -10.53 15.33
C ARG A 261 11.53 -11.79 15.37
N THR A 262 10.86 -12.10 14.24
CA THR A 262 9.91 -13.24 14.15
C THR A 262 10.53 -14.44 13.44
N GLY A 263 11.67 -14.27 12.79
CA GLY A 263 12.27 -15.29 11.93
C GLY A 263 11.49 -15.58 10.64
N THR A 264 10.57 -14.68 10.26
CA THR A 264 9.75 -14.89 9.08
C THR A 264 10.53 -14.53 7.83
N VAL A 265 10.50 -15.40 6.82
CA VAL A 265 11.07 -15.18 5.50
C VAL A 265 9.94 -15.19 4.46
N VAL A 266 9.82 -14.10 3.72
CA VAL A 266 8.88 -13.98 2.60
C VAL A 266 9.68 -13.76 1.33
N MET A 267 9.38 -14.51 0.28
CA MET A 267 10.12 -14.43 -0.99
C MET A 267 9.18 -14.36 -2.18
N GLY A 268 9.62 -13.65 -3.20
CA GLY A 268 8.97 -13.63 -4.51
C GLY A 268 9.30 -14.89 -5.32
N GLU A 269 8.44 -15.23 -6.27
CA GLU A 269 8.59 -16.41 -7.14
C GLU A 269 9.85 -16.35 -8.01
N ASN A 270 10.26 -15.16 -8.42
CA ASN A 270 11.36 -14.93 -9.36
C ASN A 270 12.75 -14.85 -8.70
N VAL A 271 12.86 -15.10 -7.40
CA VAL A 271 14.15 -15.06 -6.70
C VAL A 271 14.96 -16.31 -6.99
N ARG A 272 16.13 -16.14 -7.59
CA ARG A 272 17.04 -17.24 -7.96
C ARG A 272 18.38 -17.11 -7.23
N VAL A 273 19.06 -18.22 -7.06
CA VAL A 273 20.40 -18.27 -6.49
C VAL A 273 21.35 -18.90 -7.50
N SER A 274 22.47 -18.21 -7.76
CA SER A 274 23.57 -18.72 -8.58
C SER A 274 24.45 -19.68 -7.76
N THR A 275 25.31 -20.42 -8.46
CA THR A 275 26.31 -21.30 -7.84
C THR A 275 27.08 -20.58 -6.72
N VAL A 276 27.03 -21.10 -5.52
CA VAL A 276 27.70 -20.54 -4.34
C VAL A 276 27.93 -21.62 -3.27
N ALA A 277 29.04 -21.54 -2.60
CA ALA A 277 29.31 -22.32 -1.38
C ALA A 277 29.36 -21.38 -0.18
N VAL A 278 28.60 -21.68 0.86
CA VAL A 278 28.54 -20.90 2.10
C VAL A 278 28.78 -21.83 3.28
N SER A 279 29.68 -21.46 4.16
CA SER A 279 29.92 -22.15 5.44
C SER A 279 29.60 -21.20 6.59
N HIS A 280 28.76 -21.64 7.52
CA HIS A 280 28.38 -20.88 8.71
C HIS A 280 28.34 -21.81 9.93
N GLY A 281 29.30 -21.65 10.87
CA GLY A 281 29.47 -22.56 12.01
C GLY A 281 29.80 -23.98 11.55
N SER A 282 29.00 -24.96 11.95
CA SER A 282 29.10 -26.37 11.53
C SER A 282 28.36 -26.67 10.23
N LEU A 283 27.65 -25.71 9.67
CA LEU A 283 26.84 -25.86 8.45
C LEU A 283 27.65 -25.47 7.22
N SER A 284 27.76 -26.36 6.24
CA SER A 284 28.35 -26.09 4.92
C SER A 284 27.31 -26.32 3.84
N ILE A 285 27.09 -25.32 3.00
CA ILE A 285 26.09 -25.32 1.92
C ILE A 285 26.83 -25.13 0.61
N SER A 286 26.67 -26.04 -0.35
CA SER A 286 27.14 -25.93 -1.72
C SER A 286 25.97 -26.01 -2.69
N ILE A 287 25.92 -25.08 -3.61
CA ILE A 287 24.93 -25.03 -4.68
C ILE A 287 25.71 -25.08 -5.98
N ASP A 288 25.60 -26.19 -6.70
CA ASP A 288 26.28 -26.41 -7.98
C ASP A 288 25.25 -26.51 -9.10
N GLN A 289 25.56 -25.92 -10.24
CA GLN A 289 24.73 -25.97 -11.44
C GLN A 289 25.47 -26.78 -12.50
N SER A 290 24.96 -27.98 -12.83
CA SER A 290 25.44 -28.81 -13.93
C SER A 290 24.42 -28.82 -15.07
N TYR A 291 24.90 -29.11 -16.28
CA TYR A 291 24.04 -29.25 -17.44
C TYR A 291 24.12 -30.68 -17.94
N GLU A 292 23.01 -31.43 -17.86
CA GLU A 292 22.92 -32.71 -18.49
C GLU A 292 22.47 -32.56 -19.94
N VAL A 293 23.26 -33.09 -20.87
CA VAL A 293 22.92 -33.06 -22.29
C VAL A 293 22.32 -34.41 -22.67
N SER A 294 21.00 -34.46 -22.79
CA SER A 294 20.33 -35.65 -23.35
C SER A 294 20.49 -35.67 -24.86
N GLN A 295 21.39 -36.50 -25.34
CA GLN A 295 21.56 -36.76 -26.80
C GLN A 295 20.69 -37.94 -27.26
N PRO A 296 19.93 -37.76 -28.33
CA PRO A 296 19.22 -38.90 -28.95
C PRO A 296 20.20 -39.91 -29.48
N ASN A 297 19.82 -41.19 -29.46
CA ASN A 297 20.63 -42.25 -30.04
C ASN A 297 20.97 -41.98 -31.51
N PRO A 298 22.19 -42.40 -31.99
CA PRO A 298 22.56 -42.25 -33.39
C PRO A 298 21.48 -42.85 -34.30
N LEU A 299 21.02 -42.06 -35.28
CA LEU A 299 19.96 -42.40 -36.23
C LEU A 299 18.49 -42.22 -35.76
N SER A 300 18.23 -41.64 -34.56
CA SER A 300 16.88 -41.21 -34.15
C SER A 300 16.62 -39.76 -34.58
N LYS A 301 15.33 -39.43 -34.87
CA LYS A 301 14.92 -38.07 -35.24
C LYS A 301 14.61 -37.18 -34.00
N GLY A 302 15.34 -37.33 -32.90
CA GLY A 302 15.18 -36.52 -31.69
C GLY A 302 16.06 -35.27 -31.74
N GLU A 303 15.63 -34.19 -31.08
CA GLU A 303 16.44 -32.98 -30.89
C GLU A 303 17.23 -33.06 -29.57
N THR A 304 18.47 -32.54 -29.58
CA THR A 304 19.31 -32.44 -28.38
C THR A 304 18.68 -31.42 -27.43
N THR A 305 18.28 -31.86 -26.25
CA THR A 305 17.75 -30.98 -25.21
C THR A 305 18.74 -30.86 -24.07
N VAL A 306 19.16 -29.63 -23.75
CA VAL A 306 19.99 -29.32 -22.58
C VAL A 306 19.06 -29.09 -21.41
N VAL A 307 19.09 -29.99 -20.41
CA VAL A 307 18.33 -29.85 -19.18
C VAL A 307 19.31 -29.38 -18.10
N PRO A 308 19.12 -28.21 -17.49
CA PRO A 308 19.94 -27.80 -16.35
C PRO A 308 19.58 -28.69 -15.16
N ASP A 309 20.58 -29.30 -14.58
CA ASP A 309 20.47 -30.06 -13.33
C ASP A 309 21.23 -29.32 -12.23
N THR A 310 20.59 -29.09 -11.09
CA THR A 310 21.18 -28.34 -9.98
C THR A 310 21.29 -29.24 -8.77
N GLU A 311 22.49 -29.44 -8.30
CA GLU A 311 22.79 -30.25 -7.13
C GLU A 311 22.99 -29.34 -5.90
N PHE A 312 22.23 -29.65 -4.84
CA PHE A 312 22.29 -28.94 -3.56
C PHE A 312 22.80 -29.89 -2.50
N SER A 313 23.92 -29.55 -1.88
CA SER A 313 24.53 -30.33 -0.79
C SER A 313 24.59 -29.51 0.49
N VAL A 314 24.09 -30.08 1.60
CA VAL A 314 24.21 -29.50 2.95
C VAL A 314 24.89 -30.52 3.84
N ASP A 315 25.95 -30.10 4.53
CA ASP A 315 26.68 -30.87 5.51
C ASP A 315 26.49 -30.22 6.90
N ASP A 316 25.84 -30.92 7.85
CA ASP A 316 25.61 -30.50 9.22
C ASP A 316 26.61 -31.11 10.21
N GLY A 317 27.62 -31.80 9.70
CA GLY A 317 28.68 -32.45 10.50
C GLY A 317 28.26 -33.76 11.17
N LYS A 318 27.02 -34.26 10.98
CA LYS A 318 26.52 -35.48 11.62
C LYS A 318 26.18 -36.62 10.68
N GLU A 319 25.67 -36.33 9.48
CA GLU A 319 25.48 -37.31 8.39
C GLU A 319 25.25 -36.56 7.06
N ARG A 320 25.92 -37.02 5.98
CA ARG A 320 25.71 -36.41 4.63
C ARG A 320 24.37 -36.82 4.09
N LYS A 321 23.41 -35.89 4.03
CA LYS A 321 22.18 -36.04 3.26
C LYS A 321 22.27 -35.19 1.99
N LEU A 322 22.51 -35.86 0.87
CA LEU A 322 22.36 -35.28 -0.46
C LEU A 322 20.87 -35.17 -0.77
N VAL A 323 20.40 -33.96 -1.00
CA VAL A 323 19.04 -33.71 -1.51
C VAL A 323 19.19 -33.22 -2.95
N LEU A 324 18.84 -34.06 -3.91
CA LEU A 324 18.73 -33.72 -5.34
C LEU A 324 17.51 -32.82 -5.56
N VAL A 325 17.75 -31.60 -6.04
CA VAL A 325 16.69 -30.68 -6.40
C VAL A 325 16.78 -30.36 -7.91
N PRO A 326 15.78 -30.71 -8.72
CA PRO A 326 15.83 -30.50 -10.16
C PRO A 326 15.57 -29.03 -10.51
N THR A 327 16.40 -28.50 -11.40
CA THR A 327 16.27 -27.30 -12.23
C THR A 327 16.03 -25.93 -11.60
N GLY A 328 17.10 -25.12 -11.55
CA GLY A 328 17.03 -23.69 -11.24
C GLY A 328 16.60 -23.41 -9.80
N VAL A 329 17.53 -23.52 -8.85
CA VAL A 329 17.20 -23.46 -7.41
C VAL A 329 16.44 -22.18 -7.08
N ASN A 330 15.15 -22.34 -6.84
CA ASN A 330 14.35 -21.32 -6.19
C ASN A 330 14.80 -21.26 -4.72
N ILE A 331 15.08 -20.07 -4.22
CA ILE A 331 15.48 -19.84 -2.82
C ILE A 331 14.52 -20.53 -1.82
N GLY A 332 13.25 -20.74 -2.19
CA GLY A 332 12.27 -21.46 -1.39
C GLY A 332 12.63 -22.93 -1.13
N GLU A 333 13.30 -23.60 -2.06
CA GLU A 333 13.78 -24.97 -1.89
C GLU A 333 14.97 -25.02 -0.94
N ILE A 334 15.86 -24.03 -1.03
CA ILE A 334 16.98 -23.88 -0.09
C ILE A 334 16.45 -23.69 1.32
N ILE A 335 15.47 -22.82 1.51
CA ILE A 335 14.86 -22.55 2.83
C ILE A 335 14.16 -23.80 3.36
N LYS A 336 13.43 -24.53 2.52
CA LYS A 336 12.79 -25.81 2.93
C LYS A 336 13.81 -26.84 3.36
N ALA A 337 14.92 -26.97 2.64
CA ALA A 337 16.02 -27.89 2.98
C ALA A 337 16.68 -27.49 4.30
N LEU A 338 16.97 -26.20 4.51
CA LEU A 338 17.56 -25.69 5.76
C LEU A 338 16.62 -25.86 6.95
N ASN A 339 15.33 -25.63 6.78
CA ASN A 339 14.33 -25.87 7.83
C ASN A 339 14.20 -27.37 8.16
N ALA A 340 14.30 -28.25 7.17
CA ALA A 340 14.25 -29.71 7.38
C ALA A 340 15.43 -30.24 8.21
N ILE A 341 16.58 -29.55 8.17
CA ILE A 341 17.77 -29.85 8.96
C ILE A 341 17.69 -29.24 10.37
N GLY A 342 16.73 -28.32 10.61
CA GLY A 342 16.52 -27.69 11.91
C GLY A 342 17.42 -26.45 12.14
N VAL A 343 17.82 -25.77 11.08
CA VAL A 343 18.58 -24.50 11.15
C VAL A 343 17.73 -23.45 11.86
N THR A 344 18.34 -22.68 12.77
CA THR A 344 17.59 -21.63 13.46
C THR A 344 17.25 -20.49 12.51
N PRO A 345 16.12 -19.76 12.71
CA PRO A 345 15.76 -18.63 11.88
C PRO A 345 16.87 -17.57 11.77
N ARG A 346 17.64 -17.34 12.83
CA ARG A 346 18.74 -16.39 12.84
C ARG A 346 19.90 -16.84 11.93
N ASP A 347 20.26 -18.13 11.97
CA ASP A 347 21.32 -18.68 11.13
C ASP A 347 20.91 -18.65 9.66
N LEU A 348 19.62 -18.94 9.37
CA LEU A 348 19.06 -18.85 8.02
C LEU A 348 19.16 -17.42 7.47
N ILE A 349 18.86 -16.40 8.27
CA ILE A 349 19.02 -15.01 7.88
C ILE A 349 20.49 -14.70 7.57
N THR A 350 21.42 -15.14 8.43
CA THR A 350 22.86 -14.94 8.24
C THR A 350 23.38 -15.62 6.96
N VAL A 351 22.90 -16.82 6.67
CA VAL A 351 23.23 -17.55 5.43
C VAL A 351 22.71 -16.78 4.21
N LEU A 352 21.46 -16.30 4.23
CA LEU A 352 20.89 -15.53 3.11
C LEU A 352 21.61 -14.20 2.89
N GLN A 353 22.01 -13.53 3.97
CA GLN A 353 22.85 -12.32 3.89
C GLN A 353 24.21 -12.62 3.28
N SER A 354 24.83 -13.73 3.65
CA SER A 354 26.12 -14.15 3.09
C SER A 354 26.03 -14.49 1.60
N ILE A 355 24.97 -15.19 1.19
CA ILE A 355 24.67 -15.48 -0.23
C ILE A 355 24.48 -14.17 -1.01
N LYS A 356 23.78 -13.19 -0.42
CA LYS A 356 23.58 -11.87 -1.04
C LYS A 356 24.90 -11.09 -1.14
N ALA A 357 25.71 -11.08 -0.08
CA ALA A 357 27.00 -10.42 -0.04
C ALA A 357 27.99 -11.03 -1.06
N ALA A 358 27.91 -12.35 -1.28
CA ALA A 358 28.68 -13.05 -2.31
C ALA A 358 28.18 -12.76 -3.75
N GLY A 359 27.07 -12.00 -3.92
CA GLY A 359 26.48 -11.69 -5.23
C GLY A 359 25.73 -12.85 -5.88
N ALA A 360 25.54 -13.97 -5.17
CA ALA A 360 24.87 -15.14 -5.71
C ALA A 360 23.34 -15.05 -5.63
N LEU A 361 22.75 -14.20 -4.78
CA LEU A 361 21.33 -13.96 -4.71
C LEU A 361 20.89 -12.97 -5.80
N GLN A 362 20.17 -13.46 -6.79
CA GLN A 362 19.54 -12.64 -7.83
C GLN A 362 18.21 -12.09 -7.33
N GLY A 363 18.25 -10.97 -6.63
CA GLY A 363 17.11 -10.31 -6.03
C GLY A 363 17.51 -9.33 -4.94
N GLU A 364 16.56 -8.52 -4.51
CA GLU A 364 16.73 -7.58 -3.41
C GLU A 364 16.50 -8.30 -2.08
N LEU A 365 17.35 -8.03 -1.08
CA LEU A 365 17.18 -8.54 0.29
C LEU A 365 16.80 -7.37 1.20
N ILE A 366 15.61 -7.45 1.80
CA ILE A 366 15.04 -6.43 2.68
C ILE A 366 14.93 -6.99 4.09
N LEU A 367 15.44 -6.26 5.08
CA LEU A 367 15.32 -6.57 6.51
C LEU A 367 14.24 -5.69 7.16
N ILE A 368 13.34 -6.26 7.96
CA ILE A 368 12.27 -5.56 8.68
C ILE A 368 12.16 -6.01 10.13
#